data_7be1d633310b9376db4d43eabde3088e
#
_entry.id   7be1d633310b9376db4d43eabde3088e
#
_cell.length_a   1.000
_cell.length_b   1.000
_cell.length_c   1.000
_cell.angle_alpha   90.00
_cell.angle_beta   90.00
_cell.angle_gamma   90.00
#
_symmetry.space_group_name_H-M   'P 1'
#
loop_
_entity.id
_entity.type
_entity.pdbx_description
1 polymer ?
#
loop_
_entity_poly.entity_id
_entity_poly.type
_entity_poly.pdbx_seq_one_letter_code
_entity_poly.pdbx_strand_id
1 'polypeptide(L)'
;HDMNDYQAGLRHNLEIIEVFDDNFKMGNLVTEYEGMNLLEAREKIVEKLKELGAIVKIEDLTHNVGKCERCKTTIEPKISDQWFVKMEELAKPAIKAIEDEEIKFVPKKYEKMYFNWMNNIQDWCISRQLWWGHRIPAYYCDDCGHITVSRENVNECEKCNSKNIRQDEDTLDTWFSSALWPFSTLGWPNTESEDYKTFFPTNVLVTAYDIITFWVSRMIVSSLELTKENPFKDVLIHGIVRDSQGRKMSKTLGNGVDPLEIIEKYGADSLRFSVLSGTTMGNDIRYMPCLLYTSPSPRDRG
;
A
#
# COMPACT_ATOMS: atom_id res chain seq x y z
N HIS A 1 -15.89 5.93 -15.45
CA HIS A 1 -15.27 7.07 -14.76
C HIS A 1 -15.69 7.20 -13.28
N ASP A 2 -16.83 6.63 -12.91
CA ASP A 2 -17.26 6.51 -11.52
C ASP A 2 -17.13 5.05 -11.04
N MET A 3 -16.70 4.85 -9.79
CA MET A 3 -16.52 3.50 -9.24
C MET A 3 -17.84 2.74 -9.07
N ASN A 4 -18.93 3.45 -8.77
CA ASN A 4 -20.24 2.82 -8.61
C ASN A 4 -20.79 2.40 -9.97
N ASP A 5 -20.61 3.23 -11.00
CA ASP A 5 -20.99 2.89 -12.38
C ASP A 5 -20.18 1.69 -12.89
N TYR A 6 -18.87 1.65 -12.60
CA TYR A 6 -18.02 0.50 -12.93
C TYR A 6 -18.54 -0.79 -12.27
N GLN A 7 -18.83 -0.75 -10.95
CA GLN A 7 -19.40 -1.89 -10.24
C GLN A 7 -20.77 -2.30 -10.76
N ALA A 8 -21.63 -1.35 -11.14
CA ALA A 8 -22.90 -1.61 -11.78
C ALA A 8 -22.69 -2.28 -13.16
N GLY A 9 -21.73 -1.77 -13.94
CA GLY A 9 -21.34 -2.36 -15.22
C GLY A 9 -20.93 -3.82 -15.10
N LEU A 10 -20.09 -4.15 -14.12
CA LEU A 10 -19.66 -5.52 -13.85
C LEU A 10 -20.84 -6.43 -13.46
N ARG A 11 -21.73 -5.96 -12.55
CA ARG A 11 -22.91 -6.74 -12.13
C ARG A 11 -23.90 -7.04 -13.26
N HIS A 12 -24.00 -6.14 -14.21
CA HIS A 12 -24.95 -6.23 -15.33
C HIS A 12 -24.29 -6.63 -16.65
N ASN A 13 -22.99 -6.94 -16.63
CA ASN A 13 -22.21 -7.29 -17.81
C ASN A 13 -22.35 -6.27 -18.95
N LEU A 14 -22.27 -4.99 -18.61
CA LEU A 14 -22.33 -3.89 -19.57
C LEU A 14 -20.97 -3.67 -20.22
N GLU A 15 -20.97 -3.16 -21.44
CA GLU A 15 -19.76 -2.76 -22.14
C GLU A 15 -19.05 -1.62 -21.40
N ILE A 16 -17.74 -1.71 -21.31
CA ILE A 16 -16.89 -0.67 -20.75
C ILE A 16 -16.45 0.24 -21.90
N ILE A 17 -16.83 1.51 -21.83
CA ILE A 17 -16.53 2.52 -22.83
C ILE A 17 -15.54 3.51 -22.24
N GLU A 18 -14.31 3.53 -22.73
CA GLU A 18 -13.29 4.54 -22.34
C GLU A 18 -13.48 5.82 -23.14
N VAL A 19 -13.79 6.92 -22.45
CA VAL A 19 -14.01 8.23 -23.07
C VAL A 19 -12.79 9.16 -23.00
N PHE A 20 -11.71 8.75 -22.30
CA PHE A 20 -10.50 9.53 -22.11
C PHE A 20 -9.30 8.87 -22.79
N ASP A 21 -8.39 9.69 -23.29
CA ASP A 21 -7.06 9.26 -23.73
C ASP A 21 -6.08 9.12 -22.53
N ASP A 22 -4.83 8.75 -22.83
CA ASP A 22 -3.78 8.58 -21.81
C ASP A 22 -3.37 9.88 -21.11
N ASN A 23 -3.71 11.03 -21.69
CA ASN A 23 -3.45 12.35 -21.13
C ASN A 23 -4.65 12.94 -20.36
N PHE A 24 -5.69 12.11 -20.10
CA PHE A 24 -6.95 12.53 -19.48
C PHE A 24 -7.66 13.65 -20.26
N LYS A 25 -7.55 13.63 -21.59
CA LYS A 25 -8.37 14.42 -22.48
C LYS A 25 -9.46 13.56 -23.09
N MET A 26 -10.52 14.20 -23.55
CA MET A 26 -11.60 13.49 -24.25
C MET A 26 -11.03 12.79 -25.47
N GLY A 27 -11.31 11.49 -25.59
CA GLY A 27 -10.84 10.66 -26.69
C GLY A 27 -11.73 10.77 -27.95
N ASN A 28 -11.33 10.05 -28.99
CA ASN A 28 -11.97 10.09 -30.32
C ASN A 28 -13.38 9.45 -30.37
N LEU A 29 -13.79 8.72 -29.35
CA LEU A 29 -15.15 8.17 -29.27
C LEU A 29 -16.21 9.27 -29.12
N VAL A 30 -15.82 10.45 -28.66
CA VAL A 30 -16.70 11.60 -28.48
C VAL A 30 -16.15 12.76 -29.32
N THR A 31 -16.27 12.64 -30.64
CA THR A 31 -15.65 13.53 -31.64
C THR A 31 -15.93 15.02 -31.44
N GLU A 32 -17.10 15.38 -30.91
CA GLU A 32 -17.50 16.77 -30.63
C GLU A 32 -16.62 17.40 -29.51
N TYR A 33 -16.04 16.58 -28.62
CA TYR A 33 -15.25 17.04 -27.45
C TYR A 33 -13.79 16.55 -27.50
N GLU A 34 -13.38 15.91 -28.59
CA GLU A 34 -12.05 15.33 -28.73
C GLU A 34 -10.94 16.34 -28.39
N GLY A 35 -9.99 15.91 -27.59
CA GLY A 35 -8.83 16.70 -27.16
C GLY A 35 -9.11 17.75 -26.07
N MET A 36 -10.37 17.94 -25.66
CA MET A 36 -10.71 18.85 -24.55
C MET A 36 -10.29 18.28 -23.20
N ASN A 37 -9.93 19.15 -22.25
CA ASN A 37 -9.75 18.71 -20.87
C ASN A 37 -11.12 18.41 -20.22
N LEU A 38 -11.08 17.61 -19.12
CA LEU A 38 -12.28 17.12 -18.47
C LEU A 38 -13.24 18.21 -17.97
N LEU A 39 -12.70 19.30 -17.43
CA LEU A 39 -13.51 20.38 -16.86
C LEU A 39 -14.21 21.14 -17.97
N GLU A 40 -13.48 21.46 -19.04
CA GLU A 40 -14.04 22.13 -20.22
C GLU A 40 -15.11 21.26 -20.90
N ALA A 41 -14.84 19.97 -21.08
CA ALA A 41 -15.81 19.03 -21.66
C ALA A 41 -17.07 18.94 -20.80
N ARG A 42 -16.92 18.91 -19.48
CA ARG A 42 -18.05 18.86 -18.52
C ARG A 42 -18.97 20.07 -18.66
N GLU A 43 -18.42 21.27 -18.78
CA GLU A 43 -19.18 22.52 -18.99
C GLU A 43 -19.96 22.47 -20.30
N LYS A 44 -19.28 22.12 -21.42
CA LYS A 44 -19.91 22.05 -22.75
C LYS A 44 -20.98 20.97 -22.85
N ILE A 45 -20.77 19.79 -22.22
CA ILE A 45 -21.78 18.73 -22.19
C ILE A 45 -23.04 19.21 -21.45
N VAL A 46 -22.87 19.92 -20.32
CA VAL A 46 -24.00 20.48 -19.56
C VAL A 46 -24.76 21.52 -20.41
N GLU A 47 -24.05 22.40 -21.13
CA GLU A 47 -24.66 23.36 -22.04
C GLU A 47 -25.46 22.65 -23.16
N LYS A 48 -24.87 21.65 -23.79
CA LYS A 48 -25.55 20.85 -24.84
C LYS A 48 -26.80 20.15 -24.32
N LEU A 49 -26.72 19.54 -23.13
CA LEU A 49 -27.88 18.88 -22.52
C LEU A 49 -28.98 19.86 -22.15
N LYS A 50 -28.64 21.12 -21.79
CA LYS A 50 -29.65 22.19 -21.61
C LYS A 50 -30.34 22.54 -22.92
N GLU A 51 -29.57 22.73 -23.98
CA GLU A 51 -30.13 23.04 -25.33
C GLU A 51 -31.07 21.93 -25.83
N LEU A 52 -30.75 20.69 -25.54
CA LEU A 52 -31.55 19.52 -25.87
C LEU A 52 -32.79 19.34 -24.95
N GLY A 53 -32.93 20.17 -23.90
CA GLY A 53 -34.02 20.04 -22.93
C GLY A 53 -33.92 18.77 -22.07
N ALA A 54 -32.75 18.14 -22.02
CA ALA A 54 -32.49 16.91 -21.24
C ALA A 54 -32.21 17.16 -19.76
N ILE A 55 -31.94 18.41 -19.37
CA ILE A 55 -31.69 18.80 -17.97
C ILE A 55 -32.97 19.39 -17.38
N VAL A 56 -33.48 18.74 -16.33
CA VAL A 56 -34.63 19.24 -15.56
C VAL A 56 -34.22 20.25 -14.51
N LYS A 57 -33.09 20.00 -13.80
CA LYS A 57 -32.59 20.83 -12.69
C LYS A 57 -31.10 20.66 -12.51
N ILE A 58 -30.44 21.72 -12.09
CA ILE A 58 -29.03 21.69 -11.62
C ILE A 58 -29.05 22.17 -10.18
N GLU A 59 -28.40 21.40 -9.29
CA GLU A 59 -28.25 21.75 -7.87
C GLU A 59 -26.77 21.72 -7.49
N ASP A 60 -26.36 22.67 -6.68
CA ASP A 60 -25.01 22.69 -6.13
C ASP A 60 -24.88 21.62 -5.05
N LEU A 61 -23.86 20.79 -5.18
CA LEU A 61 -23.54 19.72 -4.25
C LEU A 61 -22.09 19.89 -3.75
N THR A 62 -21.93 19.91 -2.42
CA THR A 62 -20.62 19.87 -1.81
C THR A 62 -20.27 18.44 -1.38
N HIS A 63 -19.18 17.89 -1.91
CA HIS A 63 -18.69 16.57 -1.54
C HIS A 63 -17.16 16.53 -1.45
N ASN A 64 -16.64 15.49 -0.81
CA ASN A 64 -15.20 15.27 -0.73
C ASN A 64 -14.64 14.77 -2.05
N VAL A 65 -13.59 15.41 -2.54
CA VAL A 65 -12.87 15.02 -3.76
C VAL A 65 -11.48 14.54 -3.41
N GLY A 66 -11.11 13.35 -3.90
CA GLY A 66 -9.76 12.81 -3.77
C GLY A 66 -8.73 13.71 -4.46
N LYS A 67 -7.63 14.01 -3.75
CA LYS A 67 -6.52 14.80 -4.30
C LYS A 67 -5.20 14.08 -4.07
N CYS A 68 -4.29 14.21 -5.03
CA CYS A 68 -2.92 13.73 -4.88
C CYS A 68 -2.27 14.37 -3.63
N GLU A 69 -1.69 13.54 -2.78
CA GLU A 69 -1.02 14.01 -1.56
C GLU A 69 0.12 15.00 -1.85
N ARG A 70 0.86 14.79 -2.94
CA ARG A 70 2.02 15.62 -3.31
C ARG A 70 1.64 16.89 -4.06
N CYS A 71 0.98 16.75 -5.21
CA CYS A 71 0.71 17.90 -6.10
C CYS A 71 -0.68 18.51 -5.93
N LYS A 72 -1.55 17.92 -5.09
CA LYS A 72 -2.93 18.37 -4.84
C LYS A 72 -3.85 18.35 -6.06
N THR A 73 -3.42 17.74 -7.16
CA THR A 73 -4.27 17.53 -8.34
C THR A 73 -5.42 16.60 -7.99
N THR A 74 -6.60 16.89 -8.50
CA THR A 74 -7.78 16.03 -8.37
C THR A 74 -7.51 14.66 -9.02
N ILE A 75 -7.87 13.60 -8.32
CA ILE A 75 -7.72 12.22 -8.81
C ILE A 75 -8.93 11.89 -9.67
N GLU A 76 -8.67 11.39 -10.87
CA GLU A 76 -9.69 10.89 -11.78
C GLU A 76 -9.49 9.38 -11.99
N PRO A 77 -10.51 8.54 -11.78
CA PRO A 77 -10.42 7.10 -12.01
C PRO A 77 -10.25 6.78 -13.50
N LYS A 78 -9.35 5.87 -13.81
CA LYS A 78 -9.16 5.31 -15.16
C LYS A 78 -8.99 3.80 -15.06
N ILE A 79 -9.58 3.07 -15.97
CA ILE A 79 -9.38 1.62 -16.13
C ILE A 79 -8.04 1.41 -16.85
N SER A 80 -7.24 0.49 -16.33
CA SER A 80 -5.97 0.09 -16.95
C SER A 80 -5.65 -1.35 -16.60
N ASP A 81 -4.91 -2.02 -17.46
CA ASP A 81 -4.38 -3.35 -17.18
C ASP A 81 -3.35 -3.24 -16.07
N GLN A 82 -3.51 -4.07 -15.05
CA GLN A 82 -2.64 -4.08 -13.88
C GLN A 82 -2.38 -5.52 -13.44
N TRP A 83 -1.25 -5.74 -12.76
CA TRP A 83 -0.95 -7.01 -12.13
C TRP A 83 -1.64 -7.10 -10.77
N PHE A 84 -2.36 -8.20 -10.56
CA PHE A 84 -3.07 -8.46 -9.31
C PHE A 84 -2.69 -9.81 -8.71
N VAL A 85 -2.59 -9.85 -7.41
CA VAL A 85 -2.58 -11.10 -6.63
C VAL A 85 -4.01 -11.38 -6.17
N LYS A 86 -4.54 -12.56 -6.50
CA LYS A 86 -5.83 -13.03 -6.00
C LYS A 86 -5.70 -13.36 -4.52
N MET A 87 -6.31 -12.53 -3.67
CA MET A 87 -6.09 -12.59 -2.23
C MET A 87 -7.05 -13.52 -1.47
N GLU A 88 -8.23 -13.79 -2.02
CA GLU A 88 -9.29 -14.54 -1.30
C GLU A 88 -8.80 -15.89 -0.77
N GLU A 89 -8.21 -16.72 -1.64
CA GLU A 89 -7.72 -18.05 -1.24
C GLU A 89 -6.48 -17.97 -0.33
N LEU A 90 -5.61 -16.98 -0.58
CA LEU A 90 -4.40 -16.76 0.21
C LEU A 90 -4.71 -16.22 1.62
N ALA A 91 -5.82 -15.53 1.78
CA ALA A 91 -6.23 -14.99 3.06
C ALA A 91 -6.75 -16.06 4.03
N LYS A 92 -7.37 -17.13 3.53
CA LYS A 92 -7.98 -18.18 4.36
C LYS A 92 -7.01 -18.82 5.36
N PRO A 93 -5.84 -19.35 4.95
CA PRO A 93 -4.87 -19.90 5.89
C PRO A 93 -4.31 -18.85 6.85
N ALA A 94 -4.15 -17.59 6.38
CA ALA A 94 -3.65 -16.49 7.20
C ALA A 94 -4.66 -16.06 8.29
N ILE A 95 -5.95 -16.09 8.00
CA ILE A 95 -7.03 -15.88 8.99
C ILE A 95 -7.00 -17.02 10.02
N LYS A 96 -6.93 -18.25 9.54
CA LYS A 96 -6.95 -19.44 10.39
C LYS A 96 -5.77 -19.48 11.37
N ALA A 97 -4.58 -19.08 10.95
CA ALA A 97 -3.39 -19.05 11.80
C ALA A 97 -3.57 -18.14 13.05
N ILE A 98 -4.39 -17.07 12.92
CA ILE A 98 -4.74 -16.22 14.07
C ILE A 98 -5.88 -16.81 14.89
N GLU A 99 -6.90 -17.39 14.25
CA GLU A 99 -8.03 -18.04 14.94
C GLU A 99 -7.57 -19.22 15.80
N ASP A 100 -6.64 -20.02 15.29
CA ASP A 100 -6.06 -21.18 15.98
C ASP A 100 -4.96 -20.77 16.99
N GLU A 101 -4.74 -19.46 17.20
CA GLU A 101 -3.72 -18.89 18.09
C GLU A 101 -2.27 -19.34 17.78
N GLU A 102 -2.00 -19.78 16.56
CA GLU A 102 -0.64 -20.06 16.09
C GLU A 102 0.19 -18.78 15.97
N ILE A 103 -0.47 -17.67 15.58
CA ILE A 103 0.09 -16.31 15.61
C ILE A 103 -0.78 -15.45 16.52
N LYS A 104 -0.16 -14.69 17.44
CA LYS A 104 -0.86 -13.88 18.44
C LYS A 104 -0.50 -12.41 18.34
N PHE A 105 -1.51 -11.54 18.37
CA PHE A 105 -1.29 -10.11 18.51
C PHE A 105 -1.22 -9.70 19.98
N VAL A 106 -0.20 -8.96 20.32
CA VAL A 106 -0.01 -8.42 21.66
C VAL A 106 0.07 -6.89 21.58
N PRO A 107 -0.93 -6.16 22.09
CA PRO A 107 -2.15 -6.63 22.73
C PRO A 107 -3.22 -7.18 21.77
N LYS A 108 -4.03 -8.11 22.23
CA LYS A 108 -5.06 -8.85 21.47
C LYS A 108 -6.08 -7.93 20.76
N LYS A 109 -6.30 -6.71 21.24
CA LYS A 109 -7.23 -5.74 20.62
C LYS A 109 -6.98 -5.50 19.12
N TYR A 110 -5.75 -5.72 18.65
CA TYR A 110 -5.37 -5.50 17.24
C TYR A 110 -5.76 -6.64 16.30
N GLU A 111 -6.14 -7.80 16.82
CA GLU A 111 -6.75 -8.87 16.03
C GLU A 111 -8.00 -8.38 15.30
N LYS A 112 -8.79 -7.49 15.94
CA LYS A 112 -9.98 -6.91 15.31
C LYS A 112 -9.65 -6.14 14.03
N MET A 113 -8.55 -5.38 14.02
CA MET A 113 -8.11 -4.64 12.84
C MET A 113 -7.67 -5.61 11.75
N TYR A 114 -6.91 -6.65 12.11
CA TYR A 114 -6.47 -7.70 11.19
C TYR A 114 -7.66 -8.42 10.54
N PHE A 115 -8.61 -8.92 11.35
CA PHE A 115 -9.79 -9.63 10.83
C PHE A 115 -10.69 -8.74 9.99
N ASN A 116 -10.92 -7.49 10.39
CA ASN A 116 -11.70 -6.56 9.58
C ASN A 116 -11.09 -6.37 8.18
N TRP A 117 -9.78 -6.34 8.08
CA TRP A 117 -9.08 -6.24 6.81
C TRP A 117 -9.14 -7.55 6.02
N MET A 118 -8.74 -8.66 6.64
CA MET A 118 -8.60 -9.95 5.98
C MET A 118 -9.94 -10.54 5.52
N ASN A 119 -11.02 -10.37 6.29
CA ASN A 119 -12.35 -10.84 5.92
C ASN A 119 -12.99 -10.05 4.77
N ASN A 120 -12.51 -8.84 4.50
CA ASN A 120 -13.00 -7.99 3.42
C ASN A 120 -11.90 -7.72 2.37
N ILE A 121 -10.90 -8.61 2.30
CA ILE A 121 -9.74 -8.38 1.46
C ILE A 121 -10.14 -8.37 -0.02
N GLN A 122 -9.60 -7.41 -0.75
CA GLN A 122 -9.74 -7.32 -2.20
C GLN A 122 -8.45 -7.80 -2.85
N ASP A 123 -8.52 -8.13 -4.13
CA ASP A 123 -7.34 -8.47 -4.92
C ASP A 123 -6.30 -7.35 -4.84
N TRP A 124 -5.07 -7.72 -4.62
CA TRP A 124 -3.99 -6.76 -4.40
C TRP A 124 -3.33 -6.39 -5.71
N CYS A 125 -3.54 -5.16 -6.15
CA CYS A 125 -2.78 -4.59 -7.26
C CYS A 125 -1.31 -4.42 -6.84
N ILE A 126 -0.41 -5.10 -7.54
CA ILE A 126 1.03 -5.10 -7.24
C ILE A 126 1.87 -4.30 -8.23
N SER A 127 1.31 -3.85 -9.34
CA SER A 127 1.99 -2.98 -10.31
C SER A 127 1.91 -1.51 -9.92
N ARG A 128 3.00 -0.78 -10.16
CA ARG A 128 3.12 0.65 -9.91
C ARG A 128 3.79 1.33 -11.09
N GLN A 129 3.25 2.43 -11.54
CA GLN A 129 3.80 3.26 -12.62
C GLN A 129 4.86 4.21 -12.04
N LEU A 130 5.94 3.64 -11.50
CA LEU A 130 7.04 4.37 -10.89
C LEU A 130 8.30 4.19 -11.74
N TRP A 131 9.04 5.27 -11.92
CA TRP A 131 10.30 5.21 -12.65
C TRP A 131 11.41 4.44 -11.90
N TRP A 132 11.36 4.41 -10.57
CA TRP A 132 12.32 3.71 -9.73
C TRP A 132 11.63 2.65 -8.89
N GLY A 133 12.10 1.42 -8.98
CA GLY A 133 11.59 0.27 -8.22
C GLY A 133 12.02 -1.06 -8.82
N HIS A 134 11.52 -2.16 -8.28
CA HIS A 134 11.72 -3.50 -8.83
C HIS A 134 10.83 -3.66 -10.06
N ARG A 135 11.44 -3.70 -11.23
CA ARG A 135 10.70 -3.87 -12.48
C ARG A 135 10.03 -5.24 -12.52
N ILE A 136 8.80 -5.29 -13.01
CA ILE A 136 8.05 -6.54 -13.15
C ILE A 136 8.76 -7.45 -14.14
N PRO A 137 9.07 -8.72 -13.77
CA PRO A 137 9.82 -9.65 -14.62
C PRO A 137 8.91 -10.36 -15.63
N ALA A 138 8.04 -9.62 -16.29
CA ALA A 138 7.13 -10.08 -17.33
C ALA A 138 7.52 -9.48 -18.68
N TYR A 139 7.45 -10.31 -19.72
CA TYR A 139 7.84 -9.96 -21.08
C TYR A 139 6.70 -10.29 -22.03
N TYR A 140 6.27 -9.30 -22.80
CA TYR A 140 5.18 -9.40 -23.77
C TYR A 140 5.74 -9.62 -25.17
N CYS A 141 5.19 -10.57 -25.88
CA CYS A 141 5.46 -10.74 -27.30
C CYS A 141 4.41 -9.95 -28.11
N ASP A 142 4.85 -8.93 -28.83
CA ASP A 142 3.95 -8.08 -29.59
C ASP A 142 3.40 -8.79 -30.86
N ASP A 143 4.00 -9.92 -31.29
CA ASP A 143 3.53 -10.66 -32.45
C ASP A 143 2.43 -11.68 -32.12
N CYS A 144 2.45 -12.30 -30.95
CA CYS A 144 1.48 -13.35 -30.58
C CYS A 144 0.76 -13.12 -29.24
N GLY A 145 1.04 -12.03 -28.54
CA GLY A 145 0.43 -11.69 -27.26
C GLY A 145 0.82 -12.62 -26.09
N HIS A 146 1.80 -13.52 -26.27
CA HIS A 146 2.25 -14.38 -25.19
C HIS A 146 3.01 -13.60 -24.14
N ILE A 147 2.78 -13.95 -22.86
CA ILE A 147 3.46 -13.35 -21.72
C ILE A 147 4.39 -14.38 -21.11
N THR A 148 5.68 -14.08 -21.05
CA THR A 148 6.72 -14.90 -20.40
C THR A 148 7.14 -14.21 -19.10
N VAL A 149 7.14 -14.95 -17.98
CA VAL A 149 7.66 -14.48 -16.70
C VAL A 149 9.00 -15.15 -16.45
N SER A 150 10.07 -14.37 -16.32
CA SER A 150 11.43 -14.90 -16.20
C SER A 150 12.30 -14.09 -15.24
N ARG A 151 13.21 -14.77 -14.55
CA ARG A 151 14.26 -14.14 -13.72
C ARG A 151 15.36 -13.49 -14.57
N GLU A 152 15.52 -13.98 -15.79
CA GLU A 152 16.54 -13.52 -16.74
C GLU A 152 15.88 -12.73 -17.87
N ASN A 153 16.69 -11.94 -18.57
CA ASN A 153 16.20 -11.20 -19.72
C ASN A 153 15.75 -12.16 -20.83
N VAL A 154 14.51 -11.99 -21.30
CA VAL A 154 13.93 -12.76 -22.40
C VAL A 154 14.22 -12.02 -23.71
N ASN A 155 14.86 -12.71 -24.66
CA ASN A 155 15.19 -12.15 -25.96
C ASN A 155 14.37 -12.75 -27.10
N GLU A 156 13.61 -13.80 -26.82
CA GLU A 156 12.84 -14.54 -27.80
C GLU A 156 11.58 -15.13 -27.14
N CYS A 157 10.46 -15.07 -27.85
CA CYS A 157 9.19 -15.60 -27.37
C CYS A 157 9.20 -17.13 -27.28
N GLU A 158 8.87 -17.69 -26.14
CA GLU A 158 8.80 -19.14 -25.93
C GLU A 158 7.75 -19.83 -26.80
N LYS A 159 6.73 -19.08 -27.28
CA LYS A 159 5.62 -19.64 -28.05
C LYS A 159 5.81 -19.53 -29.56
N CYS A 160 6.34 -18.42 -30.08
CA CYS A 160 6.42 -18.15 -31.51
C CYS A 160 7.84 -17.84 -32.01
N ASN A 161 8.83 -17.87 -31.12
CA ASN A 161 10.24 -17.56 -31.40
C ASN A 161 10.47 -16.15 -31.97
N SER A 162 9.52 -15.25 -31.80
CA SER A 162 9.70 -13.85 -32.21
C SER A 162 10.68 -13.14 -31.28
N LYS A 163 11.44 -12.21 -31.84
CA LYS A 163 12.34 -11.30 -31.11
C LYS A 163 11.66 -9.98 -30.75
N ASN A 164 10.41 -9.80 -31.15
CA ASN A 164 9.63 -8.60 -30.83
C ASN A 164 9.06 -8.70 -29.40
N ILE A 165 9.96 -8.55 -28.43
CA ILE A 165 9.70 -8.74 -27.01
C ILE A 165 9.91 -7.40 -26.30
N ARG A 166 8.95 -6.99 -25.47
CA ARG A 166 9.09 -5.89 -24.54
C ARG A 166 8.86 -6.32 -23.10
N GLN A 167 9.71 -5.87 -22.19
CA GLN A 167 9.51 -6.08 -20.77
C GLN A 167 8.45 -5.10 -20.25
N ASP A 168 7.66 -5.54 -19.29
CA ASP A 168 6.73 -4.69 -18.54
C ASP A 168 7.45 -3.44 -18.01
N GLU A 169 6.84 -2.26 -18.18
CA GLU A 169 7.43 -0.99 -17.75
C GLU A 169 7.16 -0.68 -16.28
N ASP A 170 6.14 -1.32 -15.70
CA ASP A 170 5.74 -1.13 -14.32
C ASP A 170 6.74 -1.74 -13.33
N THR A 171 6.71 -1.22 -12.13
CA THR A 171 7.47 -1.74 -10.98
C THR A 171 6.55 -2.43 -9.98
N LEU A 172 7.11 -3.33 -9.19
CA LEU A 172 6.37 -3.99 -8.11
C LEU A 172 6.13 -3.02 -6.94
N ASP A 173 4.97 -3.16 -6.32
CA ASP A 173 4.66 -2.52 -5.04
C ASP A 173 5.76 -2.79 -4.01
N THR A 174 6.21 -1.77 -3.31
CA THR A 174 7.21 -1.90 -2.24
C THR A 174 6.84 -2.98 -1.22
N TRP A 175 5.54 -3.10 -0.90
CA TRP A 175 5.06 -4.10 0.05
C TRP A 175 5.16 -5.53 -0.48
N PHE A 176 5.28 -5.73 -1.80
CA PHE A 176 5.45 -7.06 -2.39
C PHE A 176 6.78 -7.67 -1.99
N SER A 177 7.88 -6.93 -2.09
CA SER A 177 9.19 -7.38 -1.62
C SER A 177 9.31 -7.34 -0.09
N SER A 178 8.72 -6.33 0.57
CA SER A 178 8.74 -6.23 2.04
C SER A 178 8.02 -7.37 2.73
N ALA A 179 7.03 -7.99 2.08
CA ALA A 179 6.34 -9.17 2.58
C ALA A 179 7.22 -10.42 2.67
N LEU A 180 8.31 -10.45 1.94
CA LEU A 180 9.27 -11.58 1.95
C LEU A 180 10.29 -11.48 3.09
N TRP A 181 10.32 -10.37 3.81
CA TRP A 181 11.35 -10.04 4.80
C TRP A 181 11.63 -11.15 5.82
N PRO A 182 10.61 -11.83 6.42
CA PRO A 182 10.85 -12.81 7.48
C PRO A 182 11.72 -13.99 7.07
N PHE A 183 11.77 -14.33 5.79
CA PHE A 183 12.48 -15.49 5.29
C PHE A 183 13.53 -15.16 4.22
N SER A 184 13.31 -14.12 3.40
CA SER A 184 14.25 -13.76 2.33
C SER A 184 15.58 -13.24 2.87
N THR A 185 15.57 -12.49 3.98
CA THR A 185 16.78 -11.97 4.63
C THR A 185 17.63 -13.06 5.29
N LEU A 186 17.06 -14.24 5.51
CA LEU A 186 17.72 -15.40 6.10
C LEU A 186 18.24 -16.40 5.07
N GLY A 187 18.18 -16.04 3.78
CA GLY A 187 18.75 -16.82 2.69
C GLY A 187 17.77 -17.58 1.81
N TRP A 188 16.45 -17.54 2.11
CA TRP A 188 15.45 -18.13 1.22
C TRP A 188 15.59 -17.55 -0.21
N PRO A 189 15.49 -18.37 -1.29
CA PRO A 189 14.95 -19.73 -1.35
C PRO A 189 15.94 -20.86 -0.99
N ASN A 190 17.18 -20.55 -0.59
CA ASN A 190 18.09 -21.57 -0.07
C ASN A 190 17.72 -21.92 1.37
N THR A 191 16.88 -22.92 1.55
CA THR A 191 16.44 -23.41 2.87
C THR A 191 17.55 -24.13 3.64
N GLU A 192 18.69 -24.42 3.00
CA GLU A 192 19.87 -25.00 3.63
C GLU A 192 20.77 -23.95 4.30
N SER A 193 20.49 -22.65 4.11
CA SER A 193 21.19 -21.57 4.79
C SER A 193 21.15 -21.77 6.31
N GLU A 194 22.27 -21.53 6.97
CA GLU A 194 22.38 -21.64 8.42
C GLU A 194 21.48 -20.66 9.14
N ASP A 195 21.37 -19.42 8.63
CA ASP A 195 20.50 -18.40 9.17
C ASP A 195 19.02 -18.78 9.03
N TYR A 196 18.63 -19.34 7.88
CA TYR A 196 17.26 -19.79 7.67
C TYR A 196 16.90 -20.90 8.66
N LYS A 197 17.74 -21.91 8.80
CA LYS A 197 17.49 -23.03 9.72
C LYS A 197 17.46 -22.61 11.19
N THR A 198 18.21 -21.56 11.54
CA THR A 198 18.35 -21.11 12.93
C THR A 198 17.24 -20.12 13.32
N PHE A 199 16.88 -19.19 12.43
CA PHE A 199 16.08 -18.03 12.77
C PHE A 199 14.69 -18.00 12.15
N PHE A 200 14.39 -18.88 11.21
CA PHE A 200 13.04 -19.00 10.63
C PHE A 200 12.36 -20.30 11.10
N PRO A 201 11.08 -20.25 11.54
CA PRO A 201 10.28 -19.06 11.87
C PRO A 201 10.82 -18.27 13.06
N THR A 202 10.64 -16.94 13.05
CA THR A 202 11.04 -16.11 14.19
C THR A 202 10.02 -16.18 15.33
N ASN A 203 10.41 -15.77 16.55
CA ASN A 203 9.50 -15.81 17.69
C ASN A 203 8.61 -14.58 17.76
N VAL A 204 9.18 -13.38 17.60
CA VAL A 204 8.47 -12.11 17.81
C VAL A 204 8.74 -11.14 16.67
N LEU A 205 7.66 -10.62 16.12
CA LEU A 205 7.69 -9.44 15.26
C LEU A 205 7.29 -8.22 16.09
N VAL A 206 8.06 -7.15 16.06
CA VAL A 206 7.73 -5.88 16.71
C VAL A 206 7.44 -4.83 15.65
N THR A 207 6.25 -4.23 15.68
CA THR A 207 5.84 -3.21 14.70
C THR A 207 4.74 -2.29 15.25
N ALA A 208 4.47 -1.19 14.55
CA ALA A 208 3.36 -0.30 14.86
C ALA A 208 2.05 -0.80 14.22
N TYR A 209 0.94 -0.39 14.81
CA TYR A 209 -0.39 -0.82 14.35
C TYR A 209 -0.76 -0.32 12.96
N ASP A 210 -0.19 0.78 12.50
CA ASP A 210 -0.55 1.44 11.24
C ASP A 210 -0.10 0.66 9.98
N ILE A 211 0.73 -0.37 10.15
CA ILE A 211 1.17 -1.25 9.07
C ILE A 211 0.76 -2.73 9.26
N ILE A 212 -0.19 -3.00 10.13
CA ILE A 212 -0.76 -4.36 10.28
C ILE A 212 -1.29 -4.86 8.94
N THR A 213 -2.08 -4.04 8.23
CA THR A 213 -2.71 -4.40 6.96
C THR A 213 -1.74 -4.39 5.78
N PHE A 214 -0.73 -3.51 5.80
CA PHE A 214 0.22 -3.37 4.69
C PHE A 214 1.41 -4.31 4.79
N TRP A 215 1.85 -4.63 6.00
CA TRP A 215 3.07 -5.42 6.19
C TRP A 215 2.82 -6.75 6.91
N VAL A 216 2.22 -6.72 8.10
CA VAL A 216 2.04 -7.94 8.91
C VAL A 216 1.19 -8.97 8.16
N SER A 217 0.01 -8.56 7.66
CA SER A 217 -0.88 -9.47 6.93
C SER A 217 -0.21 -10.04 5.67
N ARG A 218 0.54 -9.22 4.96
CA ARG A 218 1.25 -9.64 3.74
C ARG A 218 2.43 -10.57 4.03
N MET A 219 3.15 -10.36 5.12
CA MET A 219 4.20 -11.32 5.55
C MET A 219 3.60 -12.68 5.90
N ILE A 220 2.47 -12.72 6.62
CA ILE A 220 1.80 -13.97 6.97
C ILE A 220 1.34 -14.70 5.71
N VAL A 221 0.65 -13.99 4.81
CA VAL A 221 0.19 -14.56 3.52
C VAL A 221 1.36 -15.08 2.68
N SER A 222 2.40 -14.27 2.50
CA SER A 222 3.55 -14.67 1.67
C SER A 222 4.33 -15.84 2.27
N SER A 223 4.50 -15.87 3.59
CA SER A 223 5.17 -16.97 4.26
C SER A 223 4.41 -18.27 4.12
N LEU A 224 3.11 -18.27 4.44
CA LEU A 224 2.27 -19.45 4.31
C LEU A 224 2.19 -19.96 2.87
N GLU A 225 2.18 -19.06 1.88
CA GLU A 225 2.16 -19.48 0.49
C GLU A 225 3.50 -20.05 0.02
N LEU A 226 4.61 -19.39 0.33
CA LEU A 226 5.92 -19.69 -0.24
C LEU A 226 6.73 -20.70 0.57
N THR A 227 6.61 -20.68 1.91
CA THR A 227 7.37 -21.58 2.80
C THR A 227 6.48 -22.64 3.46
N LYS A 228 5.16 -22.47 3.43
CA LYS A 228 4.16 -23.28 4.12
C LYS A 228 4.27 -23.24 5.66
N GLU A 229 4.94 -22.22 6.19
CA GLU A 229 5.14 -22.03 7.62
C GLU A 229 4.73 -20.62 8.05
N ASN A 230 4.31 -20.49 9.32
CA ASN A 230 4.04 -19.19 9.91
C ASN A 230 5.35 -18.40 10.07
N PRO A 231 5.41 -17.10 9.73
CA PRO A 231 6.66 -16.36 9.76
C PRO A 231 7.15 -16.01 11.18
N PHE A 232 6.22 -15.92 12.15
CA PHE A 232 6.48 -15.58 13.54
C PHE A 232 5.33 -16.07 14.44
N LYS A 233 5.56 -16.13 15.77
CA LYS A 233 4.56 -16.54 16.74
C LYS A 233 3.79 -15.37 17.35
N ASP A 234 4.50 -14.33 17.77
CA ASP A 234 3.92 -13.16 18.42
C ASP A 234 4.13 -11.90 17.61
N VAL A 235 3.09 -11.08 17.48
CA VAL A 235 3.14 -9.76 16.87
C VAL A 235 2.96 -8.72 17.96
N LEU A 236 4.07 -8.17 18.44
CA LEU A 236 4.08 -7.13 19.45
C LEU A 236 3.82 -5.77 18.79
N ILE A 237 2.65 -5.22 19.09
CA ILE A 237 2.21 -3.94 18.51
C ILE A 237 2.49 -2.80 19.48
N HIS A 238 3.31 -1.85 19.05
CA HIS A 238 3.52 -0.59 19.74
C HIS A 238 2.72 0.55 19.12
N GLY A 239 2.55 1.64 19.88
CA GLY A 239 1.97 2.88 19.40
C GLY A 239 2.97 3.69 18.56
N ILE A 240 2.50 4.76 17.96
CA ILE A 240 3.35 5.73 17.23
C ILE A 240 3.55 7.00 18.05
N VAL A 241 4.66 7.69 17.77
CA VAL A 241 4.93 9.00 18.36
C VAL A 241 4.18 10.05 17.55
N ARG A 242 3.37 10.86 18.23
CA ARG A 242 2.60 11.97 17.66
C ARG A 242 3.19 13.31 18.12
N ASP A 243 2.91 14.36 17.37
CA ASP A 243 3.29 15.72 17.80
C ASP A 243 2.49 16.16 19.04
N SER A 244 2.83 17.33 19.58
CA SER A 244 2.18 17.89 20.75
C SER A 244 0.67 18.12 20.59
N GLN A 245 0.19 18.24 19.35
CA GLN A 245 -1.23 18.36 19.02
C GLN A 245 -1.92 17.00 18.79
N GLY A 246 -1.19 15.91 18.90
CA GLY A 246 -1.69 14.56 18.68
C GLY A 246 -1.79 14.13 17.21
N ARG A 247 -1.20 14.88 16.28
CA ARG A 247 -1.16 14.51 14.86
C ARG A 247 -0.02 13.54 14.59
N LYS A 248 -0.22 12.62 13.65
CA LYS A 248 0.85 11.74 13.17
C LYS A 248 1.97 12.59 12.57
N MET A 249 3.21 12.33 12.97
CA MET A 249 4.37 12.99 12.37
C MET A 249 4.55 12.50 10.94
N SER A 250 4.73 13.44 9.99
CA SER A 250 4.99 13.13 8.60
C SER A 250 5.90 14.17 7.95
N LYS A 251 6.63 13.76 6.92
CA LYS A 251 7.48 14.67 6.14
C LYS A 251 6.66 15.77 5.47
N THR A 252 5.44 15.44 5.03
CA THR A 252 4.53 16.39 4.36
C THR A 252 4.04 17.49 5.29
N LEU A 253 3.82 17.18 6.57
CA LEU A 253 3.40 18.19 7.57
C LEU A 253 4.58 18.94 8.17
N GLY A 254 5.82 18.49 7.97
CA GLY A 254 7.00 19.11 8.54
C GLY A 254 7.01 19.12 10.08
N ASN A 255 6.23 18.26 10.72
CA ASN A 255 6.08 18.18 12.18
C ASN A 255 6.93 17.04 12.79
N GLY A 256 7.84 16.46 12.03
CA GLY A 256 8.82 15.49 12.53
C GLY A 256 9.86 16.17 13.41
N VAL A 257 10.32 15.45 14.41
CA VAL A 257 11.41 15.88 15.30
C VAL A 257 12.63 15.01 15.02
N ASP A 258 13.76 15.64 14.73
CA ASP A 258 15.02 14.90 14.54
C ASP A 258 15.53 14.43 15.90
N PRO A 259 15.65 13.10 16.12
CA PRO A 259 16.17 12.57 17.36
C PRO A 259 17.63 12.98 17.64
N LEU A 260 18.43 13.26 16.61
CA LEU A 260 19.82 13.69 16.80
C LEU A 260 19.91 15.07 17.43
N GLU A 261 19.07 16.03 17.00
CA GLU A 261 18.98 17.35 17.61
C GLU A 261 18.58 17.26 19.09
N ILE A 262 17.70 16.34 19.43
CA ILE A 262 17.27 16.10 20.81
C ILE A 262 18.41 15.49 21.62
N ILE A 263 19.15 14.54 21.05
CA ILE A 263 20.31 13.91 21.70
C ILE A 263 21.42 14.93 21.96
N GLU A 264 21.69 15.82 21.02
CA GLU A 264 22.67 16.90 21.22
C GLU A 264 22.29 17.83 22.37
N LYS A 265 21.00 18.16 22.47
CA LYS A 265 20.52 19.14 23.45
C LYS A 265 20.28 18.56 24.85
N TYR A 266 19.80 17.33 24.95
CA TYR A 266 19.33 16.74 26.22
C TYR A 266 19.99 15.42 26.58
N GLY A 267 20.80 14.87 25.68
CA GLY A 267 21.42 13.56 25.85
C GLY A 267 20.56 12.38 25.39
N ALA A 268 21.21 11.31 24.98
CA ALA A 268 20.56 10.10 24.48
C ALA A 268 19.69 9.40 25.55
N ASP A 269 20.16 9.39 26.79
CA ASP A 269 19.46 8.73 27.90
C ASP A 269 18.14 9.45 28.22
N SER A 270 18.11 10.78 28.16
CA SER A 270 16.88 11.57 28.37
C SER A 270 15.84 11.27 27.28
N LEU A 271 16.26 11.20 26.02
CA LEU A 271 15.36 10.84 24.92
C LEU A 271 14.81 9.43 25.08
N ARG A 272 15.68 8.45 25.32
CA ARG A 272 15.28 7.04 25.51
C ARG A 272 14.33 6.88 26.68
N PHE A 273 14.63 7.49 27.80
CA PHE A 273 13.80 7.42 28.99
C PHE A 273 12.44 8.09 28.77
N SER A 274 12.38 9.26 28.13
CA SER A 274 11.11 9.95 27.86
C SER A 274 10.20 9.17 26.93
N VAL A 275 10.77 8.51 25.93
CA VAL A 275 9.99 7.64 25.02
C VAL A 275 9.48 6.40 25.73
N LEU A 276 10.30 5.75 26.57
CA LEU A 276 9.91 4.52 27.27
C LEU A 276 8.95 4.77 28.43
N SER A 277 9.17 5.82 29.23
CA SER A 277 8.35 6.10 30.43
C SER A 277 6.92 6.52 30.11
N GLY A 278 6.67 7.07 28.91
CA GLY A 278 5.34 7.47 28.46
C GLY A 278 4.57 6.38 27.73
N THR A 279 5.19 5.20 27.47
CA THR A 279 4.54 4.16 26.66
C THR A 279 3.66 3.24 27.48
N THR A 280 2.46 3.02 26.96
CA THR A 280 1.62 1.88 27.30
C THR A 280 1.48 1.03 26.05
N MET A 281 1.47 -0.30 26.23
CA MET A 281 1.48 -1.24 25.13
C MET A 281 0.33 -0.98 24.14
N GLY A 282 0.68 -0.74 22.89
CA GLY A 282 -0.28 -0.51 21.81
C GLY A 282 -1.02 0.83 21.85
N ASN A 283 -0.52 1.82 22.55
CA ASN A 283 -1.09 3.16 22.56
C ASN A 283 -0.06 4.19 22.07
N ASP A 284 -0.58 5.24 21.40
CA ASP A 284 0.26 6.33 20.92
C ASP A 284 0.75 7.20 22.09
N ILE A 285 1.93 7.78 21.90
CA ILE A 285 2.47 8.79 22.81
C ILE A 285 2.52 10.14 22.10
N ARG A 286 2.24 11.20 22.86
CA ARG A 286 2.47 12.57 22.39
C ARG A 286 3.87 12.99 22.78
N TYR A 287 4.66 13.40 21.79
CA TYR A 287 5.95 13.99 22.05
C TYR A 287 5.76 15.39 22.64
N MET A 288 6.21 15.55 23.87
CA MET A 288 6.22 16.83 24.57
C MET A 288 7.66 17.18 24.98
N PRO A 289 8.23 18.27 24.44
CA PRO A 289 9.60 18.67 24.78
C PRO A 289 9.86 18.81 26.27
N CYS A 290 8.83 19.18 27.06
CA CYS A 290 8.96 19.31 28.52
C CYS A 290 9.32 18.00 29.22
N LEU A 291 8.97 16.86 28.68
CA LEU A 291 9.31 15.56 29.28
C LEU A 291 10.82 15.26 29.24
N LEU A 292 11.55 15.92 28.35
CA LEU A 292 12.99 15.73 28.21
C LEU A 292 13.80 16.34 29.34
N TYR A 293 13.36 17.50 29.87
CA TYR A 293 14.07 18.20 30.95
C TYR A 293 13.42 18.05 32.32
N THR A 294 12.23 17.47 32.38
CA THR A 294 11.60 17.10 33.65
C THR A 294 11.84 15.65 34.03
N SER A 295 12.51 14.89 33.17
CA SER A 295 12.87 13.50 33.46
C SER A 295 13.91 13.46 34.56
N PRO A 296 13.62 12.92 35.74
CA PRO A 296 14.54 12.91 36.84
C PRO A 296 15.67 11.89 36.58
N SER A 297 16.77 12.34 35.97
CA SER A 297 17.99 11.56 35.96
C SER A 297 18.71 11.73 37.27
N PRO A 298 19.13 10.65 37.93
CA PRO A 298 19.98 10.75 39.12
C PRO A 298 21.30 11.50 38.88
N ARG A 299 21.73 11.59 37.61
CA ARG A 299 22.94 12.34 37.19
C ARG A 299 22.71 13.84 37.06
N ASP A 300 21.47 14.30 36.92
CA ASP A 300 21.14 15.72 36.78
C ASP A 300 20.97 16.41 38.16
N ARG A 301 21.23 15.71 39.23
CA ARG A 301 21.23 16.23 40.63
C ARG A 301 22.60 16.50 41.20
N GLY A 302 23.55 16.71 40.31
CA GLY A 302 24.91 17.12 40.71
C GLY A 302 25.01 18.57 41.12
#